data_d2a7590c55477ad335a1e25e0966fd0e
#
_entry.id   d2a7590c55477ad335a1e25e0966fd0e
#
_cell.length_a   1.000
_cell.length_b   1.000
_cell.length_c   1.000
_cell.angle_alpha   90.00
_cell.angle_beta   90.00
_cell.angle_gamma   90.00
#
_symmetry.space_group_name_H-M   'P 1'
#
loop_
_entity.id
_entity.type
_entity.pdbx_description
1 polymer ?
#
loop_
_entity_poly.entity_id
_entity_poly.type
_entity_poly.pdbx_seq_one_letter_code
_entity_poly.pdbx_strand_id
1 'polypeptide(L)'
;MLQELKDSPNLIMLNDTGKHILDLLTPRQRNWLNAEHITAIYTLKYNQVIIGFLYIAAHDGQDFAPEELRYLEKICYYSSYALRNANLYQNAYRASITDDLTSLYNRKHAFECIDHVCQHQKPSTLIVLDIDDFKLYNELYGAQESDNLIHRFAQVILQEISSKDIGFRFGADEFLILKAGTDIDEACSCCKRIVDAITDATPANTVWDITITCGISVFPDISTDAASFLHNAEQALSLIHI
;
A
#
# COMPACT_ATOMS: atom_id res chain seq x y z
N MET A 1 24.71 3.60 16.29
CA MET A 1 24.20 2.20 16.22
C MET A 1 24.12 1.67 14.81
N LEU A 2 23.21 2.14 13.91
CA LEU A 2 23.09 1.56 12.56
C LEU A 2 24.36 1.65 11.73
N GLN A 3 25.15 2.72 11.86
CA GLN A 3 26.43 2.86 11.14
C GLN A 3 27.46 1.84 11.62
N GLU A 4 27.61 1.66 12.93
CA GLU A 4 28.52 0.68 13.51
C GLU A 4 28.13 -0.76 13.20
N LEU A 5 26.83 -1.06 13.18
CA LEU A 5 26.35 -2.37 12.75
C LEU A 5 26.57 -2.65 11.26
N LYS A 6 26.69 -1.62 10.40
CA LYS A 6 27.06 -1.81 9.00
C LYS A 6 28.49 -2.32 8.85
N ASP A 7 29.40 -1.80 9.65
CA ASP A 7 30.84 -2.11 9.57
C ASP A 7 31.22 -3.33 10.43
N SER A 8 30.32 -3.79 11.31
CA SER A 8 30.52 -4.96 12.16
C SER A 8 30.31 -6.29 11.40
N PRO A 9 30.87 -7.41 11.89
CA PRO A 9 30.54 -8.74 11.39
C PRO A 9 29.02 -8.97 11.37
N ASN A 10 28.56 -9.85 10.47
CA ASN A 10 27.12 -10.13 10.41
C ASN A 10 26.61 -10.82 11.67
N LEU A 11 27.36 -11.74 12.23
CA LEU A 11 27.07 -12.39 13.51
C LEU A 11 27.81 -11.66 14.64
N ILE A 12 27.08 -11.21 15.62
CA ILE A 12 27.58 -10.50 16.79
C ILE A 12 27.14 -11.28 18.03
N MET A 13 28.11 -11.84 18.74
CA MET A 13 27.86 -12.48 20.03
C MET A 13 27.73 -11.38 21.10
N LEU A 14 26.68 -11.45 21.92
CA LEU A 14 26.40 -10.47 22.99
C LEU A 14 27.18 -10.72 24.28
N ASN A 15 28.14 -11.67 24.24
CA ASN A 15 29.14 -11.87 25.27
C ASN A 15 30.19 -10.75 25.28
N ASP A 16 31.36 -10.99 25.85
CA ASP A 16 32.42 -9.99 26.01
C ASP A 16 32.86 -9.29 24.70
N THR A 17 32.76 -9.98 23.55
CA THR A 17 33.12 -9.42 22.26
C THR A 17 32.11 -8.44 21.70
N GLY A 18 30.84 -8.56 22.06
CA GLY A 18 29.73 -7.69 21.60
C GLY A 18 29.24 -6.66 22.59
N LYS A 19 29.93 -6.47 23.74
CA LYS A 19 29.53 -5.50 24.76
C LYS A 19 29.36 -4.09 24.22
N HIS A 20 30.20 -3.65 23.29
CA HIS A 20 30.10 -2.33 22.65
C HIS A 20 28.76 -2.11 21.96
N ILE A 21 28.11 -3.15 21.42
CA ILE A 21 26.78 -3.07 20.82
C ILE A 21 25.71 -2.90 21.90
N LEU A 22 25.85 -3.59 23.05
CA LEU A 22 24.92 -3.44 24.17
C LEU A 22 24.91 -2.01 24.72
N ASP A 23 26.07 -1.32 24.69
CA ASP A 23 26.19 0.06 25.17
C ASP A 23 25.42 1.06 24.28
N LEU A 24 25.20 0.71 23.01
CA LEU A 24 24.45 1.52 22.04
C LEU A 24 22.92 1.34 22.18
N LEU A 25 22.46 0.34 22.92
CA LEU A 25 21.06 0.04 23.09
C LEU A 25 20.45 0.83 24.26
N THR A 26 19.19 1.18 24.11
CA THR A 26 18.41 1.75 25.21
C THR A 26 18.24 0.74 26.35
N PRO A 27 18.01 1.20 27.59
CA PRO A 27 17.74 0.29 28.72
C PRO A 27 16.56 -0.66 28.45
N ARG A 28 15.54 -0.20 27.75
CA ARG A 28 14.38 -1.03 27.36
C ARG A 28 14.77 -2.17 26.42
N GLN A 29 15.60 -1.87 25.44
CA GLN A 29 16.08 -2.88 24.48
C GLN A 29 16.98 -3.93 25.16
N ARG A 30 17.90 -3.48 26.03
CA ARG A 30 18.76 -4.39 26.82
C ARG A 30 17.93 -5.32 27.70
N ASN A 31 16.93 -4.78 28.42
CA ASN A 31 16.06 -5.58 29.26
C ASN A 31 15.27 -6.63 28.46
N TRP A 32 14.81 -6.27 27.26
CA TRP A 32 14.14 -7.19 26.38
C TRP A 32 15.07 -8.32 25.91
N LEU A 33 16.27 -8.00 25.45
CA LEU A 33 17.26 -9.03 25.04
C LEU A 33 17.55 -10.02 26.18
N ASN A 34 17.70 -9.53 27.42
CA ASN A 34 17.93 -10.36 28.58
C ASN A 34 16.72 -11.23 28.93
N ALA A 35 15.51 -10.67 28.85
CA ALA A 35 14.27 -11.42 29.14
C ALA A 35 14.03 -12.56 28.14
N GLU A 36 14.39 -12.34 26.86
CA GLU A 36 14.30 -13.34 25.81
C GLU A 36 15.53 -14.24 25.69
N HIS A 37 16.48 -14.13 26.62
CA HIS A 37 17.73 -14.91 26.60
C HIS A 37 18.52 -14.85 25.31
N ILE A 38 18.52 -13.67 24.65
CA ILE A 38 19.23 -13.47 23.38
C ILE A 38 20.73 -13.42 23.65
N THR A 39 21.49 -14.30 23.01
CA THR A 39 22.93 -14.42 23.14
C THR A 39 23.71 -13.96 21.93
N ALA A 40 23.04 -13.89 20.77
CA ALA A 40 23.64 -13.38 19.54
C ALA A 40 22.64 -12.61 18.69
N ILE A 41 23.17 -11.68 17.91
CA ILE A 41 22.41 -10.94 16.89
C ILE A 41 23.08 -11.18 15.55
N TYR A 42 22.31 -11.61 14.56
CA TYR A 42 22.77 -11.65 13.18
C TYR A 42 22.15 -10.51 12.38
N THR A 43 23.02 -9.69 11.80
CA THR A 43 22.61 -8.57 10.95
C THR A 43 22.37 -9.05 9.52
N LEU A 44 21.14 -9.02 9.07
CA LEU A 44 20.77 -9.35 7.70
C LEU A 44 21.15 -8.17 6.79
N LYS A 45 22.24 -8.29 6.05
CA LYS A 45 22.78 -7.24 5.16
C LYS A 45 22.67 -7.63 3.70
N TYR A 46 22.40 -6.63 2.87
CA TYR A 46 22.53 -6.72 1.42
C TYR A 46 23.11 -5.42 0.86
N ASN A 47 24.22 -5.51 0.08
CA ASN A 47 24.95 -4.35 -0.46
C ASN A 47 25.16 -3.25 0.61
N GLN A 48 25.64 -3.63 1.80
CA GLN A 48 25.87 -2.74 2.94
C GLN A 48 24.59 -2.09 3.53
N VAL A 49 23.41 -2.47 3.05
CA VAL A 49 22.14 -2.03 3.64
C VAL A 49 21.64 -3.10 4.60
N ILE A 50 21.33 -2.70 5.83
CA ILE A 50 20.71 -3.59 6.82
C ILE A 50 19.23 -3.74 6.45
N ILE A 51 18.81 -4.98 6.20
CA ILE A 51 17.41 -5.33 5.86
C ILE A 51 16.65 -5.91 7.04
N GLY A 52 17.34 -6.32 8.11
CA GLY A 52 16.73 -6.86 9.31
C GLY A 52 17.75 -7.40 10.31
N PHE A 53 17.23 -7.96 11.39
CA PHE A 53 17.99 -8.61 12.44
C PHE A 53 17.38 -9.95 12.78
N LEU A 54 18.23 -10.97 12.99
CA LEU A 54 17.84 -12.22 13.62
C LEU A 54 18.42 -12.23 15.03
N TYR A 55 17.55 -12.43 16.01
CA TYR A 55 17.92 -12.57 17.41
C TYR A 55 18.00 -14.06 17.73
N ILE A 56 19.10 -14.49 18.30
CA ILE A 56 19.41 -15.90 18.53
C ILE A 56 19.55 -16.11 20.05
N ALA A 57 18.68 -16.95 20.59
CA ALA A 57 18.74 -17.36 21.98
C ALA A 57 19.50 -18.70 22.09
N ALA A 58 20.45 -18.80 23.01
CA ALA A 58 21.07 -20.07 23.31
C ALA A 58 20.16 -20.93 24.23
N HIS A 59 20.14 -22.23 23.98
CA HIS A 59 19.43 -23.15 24.87
C HIS A 59 20.31 -23.42 26.12
N ASP A 60 19.72 -23.32 27.28
CA ASP A 60 20.37 -23.59 28.59
C ASP A 60 21.58 -22.69 28.94
N GLY A 61 21.72 -21.52 28.34
CA GLY A 61 22.76 -20.55 28.69
C GLY A 61 24.19 -20.99 28.32
N GLN A 62 24.33 -21.98 27.46
CA GLN A 62 25.64 -22.43 26.97
C GLN A 62 26.05 -21.62 25.74
N ASP A 63 27.36 -21.35 25.60
CA ASP A 63 27.91 -20.75 24.39
C ASP A 63 27.82 -21.75 23.21
N PHE A 64 27.62 -21.22 22.01
CA PHE A 64 27.59 -22.03 20.80
C PHE A 64 28.95 -22.64 20.49
N ALA A 65 28.97 -23.93 20.13
CA ALA A 65 30.16 -24.56 19.61
C ALA A 65 30.56 -23.97 18.24
N PRO A 66 31.84 -23.98 17.85
CA PRO A 66 32.33 -23.42 16.59
C PRO A 66 31.61 -23.99 15.35
N GLU A 67 31.18 -25.23 15.40
CA GLU A 67 30.41 -25.87 14.33
C GLU A 67 28.98 -25.32 14.25
N GLU A 68 28.33 -25.12 15.41
CA GLU A 68 27.00 -24.54 15.50
C GLU A 68 27.00 -23.11 14.97
N LEU A 69 28.02 -22.31 15.29
CA LEU A 69 28.18 -20.94 14.75
C LEU A 69 28.28 -20.96 13.22
N ARG A 70 29.03 -21.91 12.64
CA ARG A 70 29.09 -22.04 11.17
C ARG A 70 27.74 -22.42 10.54
N TYR A 71 26.97 -23.26 11.20
CA TYR A 71 25.62 -23.60 10.75
C TYR A 71 24.68 -22.39 10.87
N LEU A 72 24.74 -21.68 11.98
CA LEU A 72 23.97 -20.45 12.20
C LEU A 72 24.29 -19.40 11.12
N GLU A 73 25.58 -19.16 10.84
CA GLU A 73 25.96 -18.22 9.78
C GLU A 73 25.41 -18.61 8.41
N LYS A 74 25.43 -19.91 8.06
CA LYS A 74 24.84 -20.39 6.81
C LYS A 74 23.32 -20.21 6.78
N ILE A 75 22.63 -20.59 7.85
CA ILE A 75 21.17 -20.41 7.96
C ILE A 75 20.81 -18.93 7.82
N CYS A 76 21.51 -18.06 8.56
CA CYS A 76 21.29 -16.62 8.52
C CYS A 76 21.59 -16.03 7.14
N TYR A 77 22.66 -16.48 6.47
CA TYR A 77 23.00 -16.08 5.11
C TYR A 77 21.86 -16.43 4.12
N TYR A 78 21.40 -17.68 4.13
CA TYR A 78 20.31 -18.11 3.25
C TYR A 78 18.98 -17.42 3.61
N SER A 79 18.72 -17.19 4.89
CA SER A 79 17.54 -16.43 5.34
C SER A 79 17.58 -15.00 4.85
N SER A 80 18.74 -14.35 4.87
CA SER A 80 18.94 -12.99 4.31
C SER A 80 18.59 -12.95 2.82
N TYR A 81 19.07 -13.95 2.08
CA TYR A 81 18.82 -14.06 0.65
C TYR A 81 17.35 -14.33 0.32
N ALA A 82 16.73 -15.23 1.07
CA ALA A 82 15.31 -15.56 0.92
C ALA A 82 14.41 -14.34 1.23
N LEU A 83 14.68 -13.64 2.34
CA LEU A 83 13.94 -12.45 2.74
C LEU A 83 14.08 -11.32 1.70
N ARG A 84 15.27 -11.13 1.18
CA ARG A 84 15.51 -10.16 0.11
C ARG A 84 14.68 -10.50 -1.14
N ASN A 85 14.74 -11.76 -1.59
CA ASN A 85 13.98 -12.18 -2.77
C ASN A 85 12.48 -11.98 -2.56
N ALA A 86 11.96 -12.32 -1.37
CA ALA A 86 10.57 -12.07 -1.01
C ALA A 86 10.21 -10.58 -1.06
N ASN A 87 11.07 -9.71 -0.51
CA ASN A 87 10.86 -8.26 -0.56
C ASN A 87 10.92 -7.71 -1.99
N LEU A 88 11.87 -8.17 -2.83
CA LEU A 88 11.94 -7.79 -4.23
C LEU A 88 10.69 -8.22 -4.99
N TYR A 89 10.24 -9.44 -4.78
CA TYR A 89 9.02 -9.95 -5.39
C TYR A 89 7.80 -9.15 -4.96
N GLN A 90 7.68 -8.87 -3.65
CA GLN A 90 6.57 -8.08 -3.10
C GLN A 90 6.55 -6.63 -3.65
N ASN A 91 7.73 -6.00 -3.77
CA ASN A 91 7.83 -4.65 -4.33
C ASN A 91 7.49 -4.66 -5.84
N ALA A 92 8.00 -5.64 -6.59
CA ALA A 92 7.65 -5.80 -8.00
C ALA A 92 6.14 -6.07 -8.19
N TYR A 93 5.56 -6.90 -7.34
CA TYR A 93 4.12 -7.15 -7.35
C TYR A 93 3.33 -5.88 -7.06
N ARG A 94 3.67 -5.14 -5.99
CA ARG A 94 3.03 -3.85 -5.68
C ARG A 94 3.12 -2.88 -6.85
N ALA A 95 4.30 -2.68 -7.41
CA ALA A 95 4.49 -1.82 -8.58
C ALA A 95 3.67 -2.27 -9.79
N SER A 96 3.39 -3.57 -9.93
CA SER A 96 2.57 -4.09 -11.03
C SER A 96 1.07 -3.86 -10.87
N ILE A 97 0.59 -3.56 -9.66
CA ILE A 97 -0.84 -3.41 -9.33
C ILE A 97 -1.23 -2.00 -8.87
N THR A 98 -0.26 -1.09 -8.65
CA THR A 98 -0.54 0.30 -8.25
C THR A 98 -0.25 1.28 -9.40
N ASP A 99 -0.85 2.46 -9.33
CA ASP A 99 -0.56 3.62 -10.18
C ASP A 99 0.49 4.49 -9.50
N ASP A 100 1.56 4.83 -10.23
CA ASP A 100 2.74 5.53 -9.69
C ASP A 100 2.44 6.97 -9.24
N LEU A 101 1.49 7.65 -9.88
CA LEU A 101 1.14 9.04 -9.55
C LEU A 101 0.25 9.12 -8.31
N THR A 102 -0.71 8.20 -8.17
CA THR A 102 -1.77 8.29 -7.16
C THR A 102 -1.59 7.36 -5.98
N SER A 103 -0.80 6.29 -6.14
CA SER A 103 -0.67 5.17 -5.20
C SER A 103 -1.97 4.36 -5.00
N LEU A 104 -3.04 4.69 -5.71
CA LEU A 104 -4.22 3.83 -5.84
C LEU A 104 -3.86 2.58 -6.63
N TYR A 105 -4.71 1.58 -6.58
CA TYR A 105 -4.54 0.44 -7.47
C TYR A 105 -4.79 0.84 -8.93
N ASN A 106 -4.11 0.16 -9.86
CA ASN A 106 -4.22 0.46 -11.28
C ASN A 106 -5.41 -0.27 -11.94
N ARG A 107 -5.67 0.08 -13.20
CA ARG A 107 -6.75 -0.49 -14.02
C ARG A 107 -6.71 -2.02 -14.09
N LYS A 108 -5.52 -2.61 -14.22
CA LYS A 108 -5.38 -4.07 -14.28
C LYS A 108 -5.91 -4.72 -13.01
N HIS A 109 -5.51 -4.20 -11.87
CA HIS A 109 -5.95 -4.74 -10.57
C HIS A 109 -7.44 -4.49 -10.32
N ALA A 110 -8.02 -3.41 -10.87
CA ALA A 110 -9.46 -3.17 -10.81
C ALA A 110 -10.24 -4.32 -11.47
N PHE A 111 -9.85 -4.73 -12.67
CA PHE A 111 -10.49 -5.88 -13.35
C PHE A 111 -10.37 -7.17 -12.54
N GLU A 112 -9.17 -7.45 -11.99
CA GLU A 112 -8.94 -8.64 -11.15
C GLU A 112 -9.87 -8.66 -9.91
N CYS A 113 -10.06 -7.50 -9.25
CA CYS A 113 -10.94 -7.37 -8.10
C CYS A 113 -12.42 -7.50 -8.46
N ILE A 114 -12.85 -6.84 -9.54
CA ILE A 114 -14.24 -6.92 -10.04
C ILE A 114 -14.58 -8.37 -10.43
N ASP A 115 -13.72 -9.03 -11.20
CA ASP A 115 -13.89 -10.44 -11.54
C ASP A 115 -13.98 -11.33 -10.30
N HIS A 116 -13.11 -11.08 -9.30
CA HIS A 116 -13.11 -11.85 -8.06
C HIS A 116 -14.43 -11.73 -7.30
N VAL A 117 -14.99 -10.51 -7.14
CA VAL A 117 -16.29 -10.34 -6.45
C VAL A 117 -17.42 -11.01 -7.20
N CYS A 118 -17.45 -10.91 -8.53
CA CYS A 118 -18.49 -11.52 -9.35
C CYS A 118 -18.42 -13.06 -9.32
N GLN A 119 -17.23 -13.64 -9.48
CA GLN A 119 -17.02 -15.09 -9.42
C GLN A 119 -17.41 -15.68 -8.05
N HIS A 120 -17.18 -14.96 -6.96
CA HIS A 120 -17.50 -15.40 -5.60
C HIS A 120 -18.87 -14.93 -5.11
N GLN A 121 -19.68 -14.34 -5.99
CA GLN A 121 -21.02 -13.82 -5.68
C GLN A 121 -21.02 -12.91 -4.43
N LYS A 122 -19.99 -12.08 -4.28
CA LYS A 122 -19.87 -11.15 -3.15
C LYS A 122 -20.68 -9.90 -3.43
N PRO A 123 -21.69 -9.56 -2.58
CA PRO A 123 -22.42 -8.31 -2.73
C PRO A 123 -21.48 -7.11 -2.65
N SER A 124 -21.52 -6.27 -3.69
CA SER A 124 -20.58 -5.14 -3.82
C SER A 124 -21.22 -4.01 -4.61
N THR A 125 -20.76 -2.79 -4.34
CA THR A 125 -21.12 -1.58 -5.08
C THR A 125 -19.88 -1.05 -5.80
N LEU A 126 -20.01 -0.75 -7.08
CA LEU A 126 -18.99 -0.10 -7.89
C LEU A 126 -19.39 1.35 -8.11
N ILE A 127 -18.49 2.27 -7.77
CA ILE A 127 -18.59 3.70 -8.06
C ILE A 127 -17.56 4.03 -9.12
N VAL A 128 -17.96 4.69 -10.19
CA VAL A 128 -17.08 5.30 -11.19
C VAL A 128 -17.12 6.80 -10.96
N LEU A 129 -15.97 7.44 -10.96
CA LEU A 129 -15.79 8.88 -10.80
C LEU A 129 -14.97 9.40 -11.99
N ASP A 130 -15.44 10.44 -12.62
CA ASP A 130 -14.79 11.09 -13.77
C ASP A 130 -14.65 12.58 -13.52
N ILE A 131 -13.47 13.16 -13.80
CA ILE A 131 -13.24 14.60 -13.67
C ILE A 131 -13.69 15.27 -14.97
N ASP A 132 -14.77 16.03 -14.92
CA ASP A 132 -15.34 16.69 -16.07
C ASP A 132 -14.34 17.65 -16.72
N ASP A 133 -14.30 17.64 -18.05
CA ASP A 133 -13.45 18.54 -18.85
C ASP A 133 -11.94 18.51 -18.49
N PHE A 134 -11.43 17.39 -17.92
CA PHE A 134 -10.03 17.27 -17.51
C PHE A 134 -9.04 17.57 -18.63
N LYS A 135 -9.37 17.19 -19.86
CA LYS A 135 -8.53 17.51 -21.03
C LYS A 135 -8.37 19.04 -21.21
N LEU A 136 -9.45 19.79 -21.08
CA LEU A 136 -9.42 21.25 -21.17
C LEU A 136 -8.63 21.85 -19.99
N TYR A 137 -8.82 21.30 -18.78
CA TYR A 137 -8.03 21.68 -17.61
C TYR A 137 -6.53 21.51 -17.88
N ASN A 138 -6.12 20.38 -18.45
CA ASN A 138 -4.73 20.08 -18.78
C ASN A 138 -4.17 21.03 -19.86
N GLU A 139 -4.98 21.40 -20.85
CA GLU A 139 -4.58 22.38 -21.89
C GLU A 139 -4.38 23.78 -21.29
N LEU A 140 -5.18 24.17 -20.30
CA LEU A 140 -5.13 25.51 -19.69
C LEU A 140 -4.02 25.64 -18.63
N TYR A 141 -3.85 24.65 -17.78
CA TYR A 141 -2.95 24.71 -16.60
C TYR A 141 -1.67 23.89 -16.77
N GLY A 142 -1.59 23.03 -17.78
CA GLY A 142 -0.43 22.19 -18.08
C GLY A 142 -0.37 20.91 -17.26
N ALA A 143 0.54 20.01 -17.68
CA ALA A 143 0.65 18.65 -17.15
C ALA A 143 0.96 18.61 -15.64
N GLN A 144 1.84 19.49 -15.15
CA GLN A 144 2.23 19.49 -13.73
C GLN A 144 1.04 19.80 -12.81
N GLU A 145 0.19 20.75 -13.18
CA GLU A 145 -0.97 21.12 -12.35
C GLU A 145 -2.07 20.06 -12.47
N SER A 146 -2.20 19.44 -13.63
CA SER A 146 -3.09 18.29 -13.83
C SER A 146 -2.66 17.07 -12.99
N ASP A 147 -1.37 16.78 -12.92
CA ASP A 147 -0.84 15.73 -12.05
C ASP A 147 -1.10 16.05 -10.57
N ASN A 148 -0.96 17.31 -10.17
CA ASN A 148 -1.29 17.77 -8.81
C ASN A 148 -2.78 17.57 -8.49
N LEU A 149 -3.67 17.88 -9.43
CA LEU A 149 -5.10 17.64 -9.28
C LEU A 149 -5.41 16.16 -9.11
N ILE A 150 -4.90 15.31 -10.00
CA ILE A 150 -5.07 13.86 -9.96
C ILE A 150 -4.56 13.30 -8.63
N HIS A 151 -3.41 13.75 -8.16
CA HIS A 151 -2.85 13.33 -6.88
C HIS A 151 -3.76 13.73 -5.71
N ARG A 152 -4.24 14.97 -5.66
CA ARG A 152 -5.19 15.45 -4.64
C ARG A 152 -6.49 14.64 -4.65
N PHE A 153 -7.03 14.37 -5.84
CA PHE A 153 -8.22 13.57 -6.01
C PHE A 153 -8.06 12.17 -5.39
N ALA A 154 -6.95 11.52 -5.69
CA ALA A 154 -6.63 10.21 -5.12
C ALA A 154 -6.50 10.24 -3.58
N GLN A 155 -5.90 11.31 -3.02
CA GLN A 155 -5.79 11.46 -1.57
C GLN A 155 -7.17 11.62 -0.91
N VAL A 156 -8.09 12.36 -1.52
CA VAL A 156 -9.47 12.49 -1.02
C VAL A 156 -10.18 11.13 -1.07
N ILE A 157 -10.06 10.39 -2.17
CA ILE A 157 -10.63 9.03 -2.25
C ILE A 157 -10.12 8.17 -1.08
N LEU A 158 -8.80 8.14 -0.85
CA LEU A 158 -8.19 7.34 0.22
C LEU A 158 -8.65 7.75 1.64
N GLN A 159 -9.03 9.00 1.84
CA GLN A 159 -9.55 9.50 3.12
C GLN A 159 -11.02 9.15 3.34
N GLU A 160 -11.81 9.12 2.26
CA GLU A 160 -13.26 8.94 2.32
C GLU A 160 -13.72 7.47 2.25
N ILE A 161 -12.88 6.58 1.73
CA ILE A 161 -13.20 5.15 1.67
C ILE A 161 -12.83 4.44 2.97
N SER A 162 -13.56 3.38 3.30
CA SER A 162 -13.27 2.54 4.46
C SER A 162 -12.13 1.56 4.19
N SER A 163 -11.56 0.95 5.23
CA SER A 163 -10.53 -0.10 5.09
C SER A 163 -11.01 -1.38 4.38
N LYS A 164 -12.31 -1.52 4.13
CA LYS A 164 -12.89 -2.65 3.39
C LYS A 164 -13.10 -2.34 1.91
N ASP A 165 -13.02 -1.06 1.55
CA ASP A 165 -13.23 -0.58 0.19
C ASP A 165 -11.88 -0.48 -0.53
N ILE A 166 -11.91 -0.50 -1.86
CA ILE A 166 -10.70 -0.46 -2.68
C ILE A 166 -10.85 0.65 -3.71
N GLY A 167 -9.87 1.57 -3.75
CA GLY A 167 -9.81 2.65 -4.72
C GLY A 167 -8.82 2.35 -5.85
N PHE A 168 -9.19 2.72 -7.08
CA PHE A 168 -8.41 2.49 -8.29
C PHE A 168 -8.32 3.76 -9.14
N ARG A 169 -7.19 3.93 -9.82
CA ARG A 169 -7.10 4.81 -10.98
C ARG A 169 -7.35 4.00 -12.24
N PHE A 170 -8.44 4.26 -12.91
CA PHE A 170 -8.90 3.46 -14.05
C PHE A 170 -8.50 4.05 -15.40
N GLY A 171 -8.46 5.38 -15.50
CA GLY A 171 -8.07 6.14 -16.68
C GLY A 171 -7.16 7.31 -16.34
N ALA A 172 -7.06 8.26 -17.25
CA ALA A 172 -6.29 9.49 -17.03
C ALA A 172 -6.91 10.32 -15.90
N ASP A 173 -8.21 10.47 -15.93
CA ASP A 173 -9.12 11.27 -15.12
C ASP A 173 -10.25 10.45 -14.48
N GLU A 174 -10.23 9.13 -14.69
CA GLU A 174 -11.26 8.19 -14.26
C GLU A 174 -10.78 7.33 -13.10
N PHE A 175 -11.62 7.27 -12.05
CA PHE A 175 -11.36 6.52 -10.83
C PHE A 175 -12.49 5.55 -10.52
N LEU A 176 -12.16 4.43 -9.90
CA LEU A 176 -13.15 3.48 -9.41
C LEU A 176 -13.03 3.30 -7.89
N ILE A 177 -14.16 3.04 -7.26
CA ILE A 177 -14.22 2.58 -5.86
C ILE A 177 -15.08 1.33 -5.83
N LEU A 178 -14.48 0.23 -5.41
CA LEU A 178 -15.19 -1.03 -5.15
C LEU A 178 -15.49 -1.09 -3.65
N LYS A 179 -16.77 -0.94 -3.30
CA LYS A 179 -17.26 -0.98 -1.92
C LYS A 179 -17.82 -2.37 -1.58
N ALA A 180 -17.58 -2.80 -0.35
CA ALA A 180 -18.21 -4.02 0.17
C ALA A 180 -19.69 -3.75 0.53
N GLY A 181 -20.60 -4.59 0.04
CA GLY A 181 -22.05 -4.45 0.26
C GLY A 181 -22.78 -3.73 -0.87
N THR A 182 -24.10 -3.66 -0.76
CA THR A 182 -25.01 -3.15 -1.80
C THR A 182 -25.79 -1.91 -1.37
N ASP A 183 -25.26 -1.14 -0.42
CA ASP A 183 -25.91 0.07 0.08
C ASP A 183 -25.67 1.25 -0.88
N ILE A 184 -26.69 1.55 -1.69
CA ILE A 184 -26.66 2.64 -2.68
C ILE A 184 -26.65 4.00 -1.96
N ASP A 185 -27.37 4.15 -0.85
CA ASP A 185 -27.46 5.44 -0.13
C ASP A 185 -26.09 5.79 0.46
N GLU A 186 -25.39 4.81 1.02
CA GLU A 186 -24.01 5.01 1.49
C GLU A 186 -23.06 5.29 0.33
N ALA A 187 -23.24 4.65 -0.83
CA ALA A 187 -22.42 4.93 -2.02
C ALA A 187 -22.65 6.36 -2.52
N CYS A 188 -23.90 6.81 -2.60
CA CYS A 188 -24.23 8.20 -2.94
C CYS A 188 -23.65 9.20 -1.93
N SER A 189 -23.75 8.87 -0.63
CA SER A 189 -23.17 9.71 0.42
C SER A 189 -21.64 9.80 0.31
N CYS A 190 -20.99 8.70 -0.04
CA CYS A 190 -19.56 8.65 -0.28
C CYS A 190 -19.16 9.53 -1.49
N CYS A 191 -19.88 9.43 -2.62
CA CYS A 191 -19.67 10.30 -3.77
C CYS A 191 -19.79 11.77 -3.40
N LYS A 192 -20.83 12.13 -2.66
CA LYS A 192 -21.06 13.52 -2.23
C LYS A 192 -19.91 14.03 -1.35
N ARG A 193 -19.46 13.25 -0.36
CA ARG A 193 -18.31 13.64 0.48
C ARG A 193 -17.05 13.86 -0.34
N ILE A 194 -16.78 12.99 -1.34
CA ILE A 194 -15.63 13.14 -2.22
C ILE A 194 -15.74 14.42 -3.05
N VAL A 195 -16.89 14.71 -3.65
CA VAL A 195 -17.13 15.92 -4.45
C VAL A 195 -16.95 17.17 -3.59
N ASP A 196 -17.58 17.22 -2.41
CA ASP A 196 -17.48 18.34 -1.47
C ASP A 196 -16.02 18.57 -1.04
N ALA A 197 -15.28 17.51 -0.70
CA ALA A 197 -13.89 17.60 -0.26
C ALA A 197 -12.93 18.04 -1.39
N ILE A 198 -13.18 17.67 -2.64
CA ILE A 198 -12.39 18.13 -3.80
C ILE A 198 -12.67 19.61 -4.07
N THR A 199 -13.93 20.02 -4.02
CA THR A 199 -14.34 21.41 -4.23
C THR A 199 -13.70 22.31 -3.16
N ASP A 200 -13.74 21.90 -1.89
CA ASP A 200 -13.13 22.64 -0.78
C ASP A 200 -11.60 22.71 -0.87
N ALA A 201 -10.96 21.66 -1.41
CA ALA A 201 -9.51 21.60 -1.58
C ALA A 201 -9.00 22.36 -2.81
N THR A 202 -9.89 22.83 -3.68
CA THR A 202 -9.53 23.60 -4.87
C THR A 202 -9.25 25.06 -4.48
N PRO A 203 -8.07 25.63 -4.84
CA PRO A 203 -7.76 27.01 -4.48
C PRO A 203 -8.78 28.01 -5.05
N ALA A 204 -9.24 28.95 -4.24
CA ALA A 204 -10.21 29.98 -4.63
C ALA A 204 -9.78 30.89 -5.81
N ASN A 205 -8.52 30.80 -6.24
CA ASN A 205 -7.96 31.55 -7.37
C ASN A 205 -7.98 30.74 -8.68
N THR A 206 -8.53 29.55 -8.72
CA THR A 206 -8.72 28.84 -9.99
C THR A 206 -9.93 29.40 -10.71
N VAL A 207 -9.73 29.83 -11.98
CA VAL A 207 -10.80 30.37 -12.86
C VAL A 207 -11.78 29.26 -13.28
N TRP A 208 -11.45 27.99 -12.94
CA TRP A 208 -12.20 26.82 -13.37
C TRP A 208 -12.76 26.07 -12.17
N ASP A 209 -14.09 25.92 -12.11
CA ASP A 209 -14.77 25.07 -11.17
C ASP A 209 -14.63 23.61 -11.62
N ILE A 210 -13.96 22.79 -10.81
CA ILE A 210 -13.81 21.35 -11.08
C ILE A 210 -15.13 20.67 -10.71
N THR A 211 -15.76 20.06 -11.70
CA THR A 211 -16.93 19.21 -11.51
C THR A 211 -16.55 17.74 -11.70
N ILE A 212 -17.33 16.85 -11.08
CA ILE A 212 -17.09 15.42 -11.07
C ILE A 212 -18.41 14.72 -11.36
N THR A 213 -18.38 13.85 -12.35
CA THR A 213 -19.51 12.97 -12.64
C THR A 213 -19.32 11.63 -11.94
N CYS A 214 -20.37 11.11 -11.31
CA CYS A 214 -20.38 9.86 -10.58
C CYS A 214 -21.38 8.87 -11.16
N GLY A 215 -20.97 7.61 -11.36
CA GLY A 215 -21.85 6.52 -11.75
C GLY A 215 -21.78 5.38 -10.74
N ILE A 216 -22.91 4.76 -10.43
CA ILE A 216 -23.03 3.71 -9.42
C ILE A 216 -23.72 2.49 -10.01
N SER A 217 -23.16 1.31 -9.76
CA SER A 217 -23.77 0.02 -10.05
C SER A 217 -23.68 -0.90 -8.83
N VAL A 218 -24.56 -1.87 -8.75
CA VAL A 218 -24.65 -2.83 -7.64
C VAL A 218 -24.64 -4.26 -8.15
N PHE A 219 -23.87 -5.12 -7.52
CA PHE A 219 -23.81 -6.53 -7.79
C PHE A 219 -24.27 -7.33 -6.54
N PRO A 220 -25.08 -8.37 -6.66
CA PRO A 220 -25.66 -8.93 -7.89
C PRO A 220 -27.00 -8.32 -8.34
N ASP A 221 -27.55 -7.33 -7.61
CA ASP A 221 -28.93 -6.87 -7.76
C ASP A 221 -29.23 -6.24 -9.13
N ILE A 222 -28.28 -5.47 -9.68
CA ILE A 222 -28.42 -4.76 -10.96
C ILE A 222 -27.55 -5.41 -12.06
N SER A 223 -26.44 -6.01 -11.67
CA SER A 223 -25.43 -6.57 -12.57
C SER A 223 -25.26 -8.07 -12.32
N THR A 224 -25.04 -8.86 -13.37
CA THR A 224 -24.95 -10.33 -13.29
C THR A 224 -23.53 -10.87 -13.43
N ASP A 225 -22.63 -10.07 -13.99
CA ASP A 225 -21.23 -10.40 -14.25
C ASP A 225 -20.35 -9.15 -14.22
N ALA A 226 -19.03 -9.34 -14.31
CA ALA A 226 -18.05 -8.26 -14.22
C ALA A 226 -18.21 -7.21 -15.34
N ALA A 227 -18.55 -7.65 -16.56
CA ALA A 227 -18.71 -6.75 -17.70
C ALA A 227 -19.94 -5.85 -17.52
N SER A 228 -21.09 -6.43 -17.13
CA SER A 228 -22.31 -5.66 -16.84
C SER A 228 -22.13 -4.78 -15.59
N PHE A 229 -21.36 -5.21 -14.59
CA PHE A 229 -21.12 -4.45 -13.38
C PHE A 229 -20.37 -3.14 -13.67
N LEU A 230 -19.30 -3.20 -14.48
CA LEU A 230 -18.58 -2.01 -14.92
C LEU A 230 -19.42 -1.16 -15.89
N HIS A 231 -19.98 -1.80 -16.92
CA HIS A 231 -20.77 -1.12 -17.95
C HIS A 231 -21.96 -0.32 -17.37
N ASN A 232 -22.68 -0.88 -16.41
CA ASN A 232 -23.81 -0.21 -15.79
C ASN A 232 -23.35 1.01 -14.95
N ALA A 233 -22.20 0.93 -14.29
CA ALA A 233 -21.61 2.07 -13.58
C ALA A 233 -21.18 3.18 -14.56
N GLU A 234 -20.51 2.84 -15.67
CA GLU A 234 -20.13 3.77 -16.73
C GLU A 234 -21.35 4.41 -17.40
N GLN A 235 -22.40 3.64 -17.67
CA GLN A 235 -23.66 4.16 -18.23
C GLN A 235 -24.32 5.17 -17.27
N ALA A 236 -24.24 4.94 -15.97
CA ALA A 236 -24.77 5.88 -14.99
C ALA A 236 -24.03 7.23 -14.96
N LEU A 237 -22.76 7.29 -15.37
CA LEU A 237 -22.01 8.56 -15.53
C LEU A 237 -22.73 9.54 -16.48
N SER A 238 -23.36 9.02 -17.54
CA SER A 238 -24.04 9.85 -18.54
C SER A 238 -25.34 10.48 -18.06
N LEU A 239 -25.85 10.08 -16.88
CA LEU A 239 -27.19 10.45 -16.38
C LEU A 239 -27.18 11.43 -15.22
N ILE A 240 -26.06 11.63 -14.53
CA ILE A 240 -25.99 12.43 -13.29
C ILE A 240 -24.76 13.34 -13.32
N HIS A 241 -24.95 14.61 -13.65
CA HIS A 241 -24.00 15.69 -13.31
C HIS A 241 -24.37 16.22 -11.93
N ILE A 242 -23.45 16.12 -10.97
CA ILE A 242 -23.60 16.68 -9.62
C ILE A 242 -22.70 17.90 -9.49
#